data_1a7b5b985d0e5e4e5e164d40cb7f7f5e
#
_entry.id   1a7b5b985d0e5e4e5e164d40cb7f7f5e
#
_cell.length_a   1.000
_cell.length_b   1.000
_cell.length_c   1.000
_cell.angle_alpha   90.00
_cell.angle_beta   90.00
_cell.angle_gamma   90.00
#
_symmetry.space_group_name_H-M   'P 1'
#
loop_
_entity.id
_entity.type
_entity.pdbx_description
1 polymer ?
#
loop_
_entity_poly.entity_id
_entity_poly.type
_entity_poly.pdbx_seq_one_letter_code
_entity_poly.pdbx_strand_id
1 'polypeptide(L)'
;GYSCDDAHNNDQLFRNYNFMLMEDLTTDELKDAMTKGESYFCYEPAGTGQGKAPRITDIKVNEEQQTITIQTDGLVHWIYATDKTSTSPSSARSTVVGIGNTFSYKGYQGTYVRAFITNRFGETCTQPITFVDETAQGMDEIPIEQMALMAYPNPAIDYVSIFIKDAQVGQPIRIYDMHGRCVHTQSVAGPYTKVTINHLSQGMYMVVVDNQKAKIIKE
;
A
#
# COMPACT_ATOMS: atom_id res chain seq x y z
N GLY A 1 6.92 -5.39 -13.78
CA GLY A 1 7.91 -5.84 -12.80
C GLY A 1 7.66 -7.27 -12.35
N TYR A 2 8.70 -7.93 -11.92
CA TYR A 2 8.66 -9.28 -11.34
C TYR A 2 9.45 -9.28 -10.04
N SER A 3 9.05 -10.11 -9.09
CA SER A 3 9.76 -10.31 -7.84
C SER A 3 10.53 -11.62 -7.88
N CYS A 4 11.75 -11.63 -7.32
CA CYS A 4 12.55 -12.83 -7.15
C CYS A 4 13.24 -12.79 -5.78
N ASP A 5 13.62 -13.96 -5.25
CA ASP A 5 14.21 -14.05 -3.91
C ASP A 5 15.63 -13.49 -3.83
N ASP A 6 16.39 -13.53 -4.93
CA ASP A 6 17.82 -13.26 -4.93
C ASP A 6 18.54 -14.00 -3.79
N ALA A 7 18.16 -15.27 -3.61
CA ALA A 7 18.50 -16.06 -2.43
C ALA A 7 19.95 -16.53 -2.47
N HIS A 8 20.69 -16.28 -1.39
CA HIS A 8 22.05 -16.76 -1.15
C HIS A 8 22.08 -17.93 -0.14
N ASN A 9 20.99 -18.14 0.58
CA ASN A 9 20.79 -19.21 1.57
C ASN A 9 19.38 -19.80 1.46
N ASN A 10 19.19 -20.99 1.98
CA ASN A 10 17.90 -21.67 1.97
C ASN A 10 16.79 -20.94 2.74
N ASP A 11 17.14 -20.19 3.79
CA ASP A 11 16.20 -19.40 4.58
C ASP A 11 15.67 -18.16 3.86
N GLN A 12 16.28 -17.81 2.72
CA GLN A 12 15.85 -16.68 1.86
C GLN A 12 14.91 -17.12 0.74
N LEU A 13 14.70 -18.43 0.56
CA LEU A 13 13.83 -18.96 -0.49
C LEU A 13 12.34 -18.75 -0.17
N PHE A 14 11.56 -18.63 -1.23
CA PHE A 14 10.09 -18.54 -1.19
C PHE A 14 9.53 -17.32 -0.45
N ARG A 15 10.28 -16.23 -0.43
CA ARG A 15 9.82 -14.95 0.10
C ARG A 15 9.17 -14.07 -0.96
N ASN A 16 9.66 -14.20 -2.20
CA ASN A 16 9.19 -13.44 -3.34
C ASN A 16 8.57 -14.38 -4.38
N TYR A 17 7.42 -14.02 -4.90
CA TYR A 17 6.75 -14.79 -5.93
C TYR A 17 5.80 -13.92 -6.75
N ASN A 18 5.42 -14.44 -7.91
CA ASN A 18 4.57 -13.74 -8.85
C ASN A 18 3.30 -14.56 -9.07
N PHE A 19 2.16 -13.87 -9.16
CA PHE A 19 0.91 -14.43 -9.63
C PHE A 19 0.72 -14.03 -11.08
N MET A 20 0.55 -15.03 -11.95
CA MET A 20 0.17 -14.84 -13.33
C MET A 20 -1.34 -15.02 -13.45
N LEU A 21 -2.00 -14.07 -14.11
CA LEU A 21 -3.44 -14.10 -14.36
C LEU A 21 -3.65 -14.81 -15.70
N MET A 22 -4.01 -16.08 -15.65
CA MET A 22 -4.14 -16.98 -16.80
C MET A 22 -5.41 -17.80 -16.66
N GLU A 23 -6.05 -18.12 -17.78
CA GLU A 23 -7.20 -19.02 -17.80
C GLU A 23 -6.74 -20.48 -17.69
N ASP A 24 -5.70 -20.86 -18.46
CA ASP A 24 -5.14 -22.18 -18.50
C ASP A 24 -3.65 -22.21 -18.15
N LEU A 25 -3.20 -23.27 -17.49
CA LEU A 25 -1.78 -23.46 -17.15
C LEU A 25 -1.00 -24.01 -18.35
N THR A 26 -0.79 -23.18 -19.35
CA THR A 26 0.00 -23.49 -20.55
C THR A 26 1.19 -22.57 -20.71
N THR A 27 2.18 -23.00 -21.50
CA THR A 27 3.36 -22.16 -21.77
C THR A 27 3.01 -20.90 -22.58
N ASP A 28 2.03 -21.01 -23.46
CA ASP A 28 1.63 -19.88 -24.30
C ASP A 28 0.84 -18.85 -23.51
N GLU A 29 -0.09 -19.27 -22.65
CA GLU A 29 -0.78 -18.40 -21.69
C GLU A 29 0.20 -17.71 -20.75
N LEU A 30 1.23 -18.43 -20.25
CA LEU A 30 2.26 -17.85 -19.40
C LEU A 30 3.04 -16.74 -20.13
N LYS A 31 3.47 -16.99 -21.36
CA LYS A 31 4.18 -15.97 -22.17
C LYS A 31 3.31 -14.77 -22.47
N ASP A 32 2.04 -15.02 -22.74
CA ASP A 32 1.06 -13.97 -23.05
C ASP A 32 0.81 -13.10 -21.82
N ALA A 33 0.53 -13.69 -20.67
CA ALA A 33 0.38 -12.98 -19.40
C ALA A 33 1.62 -12.17 -19.03
N MET A 34 2.82 -12.73 -19.22
CA MET A 34 4.07 -12.00 -19.00
C MET A 34 4.24 -10.82 -19.95
N THR A 35 3.88 -10.99 -21.21
CA THR A 35 4.00 -9.93 -22.25
C THR A 35 3.00 -8.80 -22.03
N LYS A 36 1.77 -9.13 -21.66
CA LYS A 36 0.70 -8.17 -21.38
C LYS A 36 0.82 -7.52 -20.00
N GLY A 37 1.63 -8.09 -19.10
CA GLY A 37 1.74 -7.64 -17.72
C GLY A 37 0.54 -8.06 -16.85
N GLU A 38 -0.13 -9.13 -17.23
CA GLU A 38 -1.25 -9.73 -16.50
C GLU A 38 -0.73 -10.52 -15.29
N SER A 39 -0.14 -9.78 -14.35
CA SER A 39 0.50 -10.36 -13.18
C SER A 39 0.59 -9.36 -12.04
N TYR A 40 0.79 -9.87 -10.84
CA TYR A 40 1.20 -9.09 -9.68
C TYR A 40 2.24 -9.86 -8.87
N PHE A 41 3.01 -9.18 -8.06
CA PHE A 41 4.07 -9.79 -7.28
C PHE A 41 3.92 -9.54 -5.79
N CYS A 42 4.41 -10.50 -5.00
CA CYS A 42 4.29 -10.51 -3.56
C CYS A 42 5.63 -10.68 -2.88
N TYR A 43 5.75 -10.12 -1.68
CA TYR A 43 6.88 -10.31 -0.79
C TYR A 43 6.38 -10.69 0.61
N GLU A 44 6.85 -11.84 1.12
CA GLU A 44 6.59 -12.38 2.46
C GLU A 44 7.91 -12.45 3.24
N PRO A 45 8.30 -11.39 3.99
CA PRO A 45 9.62 -11.30 4.63
C PRO A 45 9.92 -12.44 5.61
N ALA A 46 8.91 -12.99 6.26
CA ALA A 46 9.06 -14.11 7.19
C ALA A 46 9.13 -15.49 6.49
N GLY A 47 8.98 -15.54 5.17
CA GLY A 47 8.94 -16.77 4.39
C GLY A 47 7.62 -17.53 4.51
N THR A 48 7.56 -18.69 3.84
CA THR A 48 6.35 -19.51 3.78
C THR A 48 5.95 -20.06 5.15
N GLY A 49 4.63 -20.12 5.40
CA GLY A 49 4.07 -20.71 6.62
C GLY A 49 3.87 -19.74 7.78
N GLN A 50 4.35 -18.51 7.70
CA GLN A 50 4.18 -17.47 8.74
C GLN A 50 3.00 -16.53 8.49
N GLY A 51 2.25 -16.78 7.45
CA GLY A 51 1.14 -15.96 6.96
C GLY A 51 1.30 -15.66 5.47
N LYS A 52 0.39 -14.92 4.91
CA LYS A 52 0.35 -14.61 3.48
C LYS A 52 0.36 -13.11 3.24
N ALA A 53 1.17 -12.66 2.28
CA ALA A 53 1.02 -11.34 1.70
C ALA A 53 -0.41 -11.13 1.18
N PRO A 54 -0.90 -9.89 1.09
CA PRO A 54 -2.24 -9.62 0.59
C PRO A 54 -2.51 -10.26 -0.77
N ARG A 55 -3.69 -10.83 -0.95
CA ARG A 55 -4.12 -11.40 -2.23
C ARG A 55 -5.05 -10.45 -2.94
N ILE A 56 -4.89 -10.33 -4.24
CA ILE A 56 -5.86 -9.66 -5.10
C ILE A 56 -6.82 -10.74 -5.57
N THR A 57 -8.09 -10.60 -5.22
CA THR A 57 -9.15 -11.54 -5.60
C THR A 57 -9.99 -11.03 -6.77
N ASP A 58 -10.00 -9.70 -6.98
CA ASP A 58 -10.74 -9.10 -8.08
C ASP A 58 -10.21 -7.68 -8.35
N ILE A 59 -10.26 -7.27 -9.61
CA ILE A 59 -9.99 -5.88 -10.06
C ILE A 59 -11.13 -5.46 -10.98
N LYS A 60 -11.84 -4.41 -10.59
CA LYS A 60 -12.95 -3.85 -11.37
C LYS A 60 -12.64 -2.45 -11.82
N VAL A 61 -12.82 -2.21 -13.11
CA VAL A 61 -12.77 -0.87 -13.69
C VAL A 61 -14.21 -0.42 -13.97
N ASN A 62 -14.56 0.75 -13.49
CA ASN A 62 -15.82 1.41 -13.81
C ASN A 62 -15.49 2.68 -14.63
N GLU A 63 -15.67 2.59 -15.92
CA GLU A 63 -15.36 3.67 -16.86
C GLU A 63 -16.29 4.88 -16.70
N GLU A 64 -17.56 4.65 -16.39
CA GLU A 64 -18.54 5.73 -16.18
C GLU A 64 -18.19 6.58 -14.96
N GLN A 65 -17.81 5.93 -13.86
CA GLN A 65 -17.38 6.61 -12.63
C GLN A 65 -15.90 6.97 -12.63
N GLN A 66 -15.15 6.51 -13.61
CA GLN A 66 -13.70 6.65 -13.71
C GLN A 66 -12.99 6.15 -12.43
N THR A 67 -13.29 4.91 -12.03
CA THR A 67 -12.72 4.30 -10.84
C THR A 67 -12.15 2.92 -11.10
N ILE A 68 -11.13 2.56 -10.32
CA ILE A 68 -10.58 1.20 -10.23
C ILE A 68 -10.78 0.72 -8.81
N THR A 69 -11.38 -0.46 -8.64
CA THR A 69 -11.56 -1.08 -7.33
C THR A 69 -10.82 -2.40 -7.27
N ILE A 70 -10.01 -2.60 -6.22
CA ILE A 70 -9.30 -3.86 -5.95
C ILE A 70 -9.93 -4.52 -4.73
N GLN A 71 -10.29 -5.80 -4.87
CA GLN A 71 -10.70 -6.63 -3.74
C GLN A 71 -9.47 -7.35 -3.19
N THR A 72 -9.18 -7.10 -1.93
CA THR A 72 -8.01 -7.65 -1.23
C THR A 72 -8.22 -7.63 0.28
N ASP A 73 -7.45 -8.43 0.99
CA ASP A 73 -7.37 -8.48 2.46
C ASP A 73 -6.31 -7.55 3.05
N GLY A 74 -5.71 -6.67 2.25
CA GLY A 74 -4.71 -5.71 2.65
C GLY A 74 -5.14 -4.25 2.51
N LEU A 75 -4.32 -3.34 3.04
CA LEU A 75 -4.47 -1.91 2.81
C LEU A 75 -3.87 -1.53 1.46
N VAL A 76 -4.66 -0.91 0.62
CA VAL A 76 -4.25 -0.47 -0.72
C VAL A 76 -3.73 0.96 -0.67
N HIS A 77 -2.51 1.16 -1.15
CA HIS A 77 -1.92 2.44 -1.46
C HIS A 77 -1.77 2.54 -2.97
N TRP A 78 -2.36 3.53 -3.57
CA TRP A 78 -2.17 3.85 -4.97
C TRP A 78 -0.94 4.73 -5.10
N ILE A 79 0.06 4.24 -5.83
CA ILE A 79 1.37 4.89 -5.94
C ILE A 79 1.72 5.23 -7.38
N TYR A 80 2.46 6.32 -7.54
CA TYR A 80 3.00 6.78 -8.81
C TYR A 80 4.47 7.16 -8.63
N ALA A 81 5.34 6.79 -9.56
CA ALA A 81 6.74 7.22 -9.52
C ALA A 81 6.87 8.62 -10.13
N THR A 82 7.30 9.57 -9.32
CA THR A 82 7.46 10.98 -9.74
C THR A 82 8.82 11.27 -10.35
N ASP A 83 9.85 10.49 -10.02
CA ASP A 83 11.20 10.70 -10.50
C ASP A 83 11.52 9.81 -11.70
N LYS A 84 11.37 10.38 -12.90
CA LYS A 84 11.74 9.73 -14.17
C LYS A 84 13.24 9.83 -14.48
N THR A 85 14.01 10.61 -13.72
CA THR A 85 15.41 10.91 -13.99
C THR A 85 16.37 9.98 -13.25
N SER A 86 15.89 9.29 -12.21
CA SER A 86 16.70 8.37 -11.44
C SER A 86 16.99 7.08 -12.19
N THR A 87 18.24 6.84 -12.48
CA THR A 87 18.75 5.58 -13.05
C THR A 87 19.03 4.53 -11.97
N SER A 88 18.90 4.89 -10.70
CA SER A 88 19.11 3.99 -9.56
C SER A 88 17.78 3.54 -8.94
N PRO A 89 17.53 2.23 -8.83
CA PRO A 89 16.33 1.71 -8.19
C PRO A 89 16.15 2.19 -6.73
N SER A 90 17.25 2.46 -6.03
CA SER A 90 17.25 2.92 -4.65
C SER A 90 16.88 4.39 -4.48
N SER A 91 16.86 5.18 -5.53
CA SER A 91 16.51 6.60 -5.50
C SER A 91 15.16 6.91 -6.16
N ALA A 92 14.51 5.91 -6.76
CA ALA A 92 13.16 6.07 -7.30
C ALA A 92 12.20 6.37 -6.15
N ARG A 93 11.61 7.56 -6.17
CA ARG A 93 10.59 7.97 -5.20
C ARG A 93 9.20 7.68 -5.76
N SER A 94 8.40 6.96 -5.00
CA SER A 94 6.98 6.82 -5.27
C SER A 94 6.19 7.81 -4.42
N THR A 95 5.18 8.42 -5.03
CA THR A 95 4.22 9.27 -4.34
C THR A 95 2.93 8.49 -4.17
N VAL A 96 2.35 8.51 -2.98
CA VAL A 96 1.00 7.99 -2.75
C VAL A 96 0.01 9.00 -3.27
N VAL A 97 -0.83 8.56 -4.22
CA VAL A 97 -1.85 9.38 -4.87
C VAL A 97 -3.27 8.98 -4.45
N GLY A 98 -3.41 7.91 -3.67
CA GLY A 98 -4.69 7.47 -3.10
C GLY A 98 -4.50 6.35 -2.10
N ILE A 99 -5.47 6.15 -1.22
CA ILE A 99 -5.50 5.06 -0.23
C ILE A 99 -6.91 4.48 -0.18
N GLY A 100 -6.98 3.16 -0.01
CA GLY A 100 -8.22 2.40 0.02
C GLY A 100 -8.43 1.60 -1.24
N ASN A 101 -9.44 0.75 -1.22
CA ASN A 101 -9.67 -0.25 -2.26
C ASN A 101 -10.09 0.36 -3.61
N THR A 102 -10.59 1.58 -3.62
CA THR A 102 -11.05 2.26 -4.83
C THR A 102 -10.20 3.50 -5.08
N PHE A 103 -9.69 3.62 -6.30
CA PHE A 103 -8.99 4.78 -6.82
C PHE A 103 -9.84 5.45 -7.89
N SER A 104 -10.09 6.76 -7.75
CA SER A 104 -10.69 7.54 -8.81
C SER A 104 -9.58 8.12 -9.69
N TYR A 105 -9.61 7.80 -10.98
CA TYR A 105 -8.70 8.38 -11.96
C TYR A 105 -9.31 9.57 -12.69
N LYS A 106 -10.48 10.04 -12.24
CA LYS A 106 -11.12 11.25 -12.77
C LYS A 106 -10.20 12.46 -12.54
N GLY A 107 -9.72 13.05 -13.61
CA GLY A 107 -8.78 14.17 -13.56
C GLY A 107 -7.36 13.82 -13.11
N TYR A 108 -7.03 12.53 -13.03
CA TYR A 108 -5.68 12.11 -12.67
C TYR A 108 -4.69 12.45 -13.80
N GLN A 109 -3.63 13.21 -13.46
CA GLN A 109 -2.63 13.69 -14.43
C GLN A 109 -1.45 12.75 -14.63
N GLY A 110 -1.39 11.66 -13.87
CA GLY A 110 -0.35 10.64 -14.02
C GLY A 110 -0.62 9.73 -15.21
N THR A 111 0.44 9.22 -15.82
CA THR A 111 0.34 8.28 -16.96
C THR A 111 0.01 6.85 -16.53
N TYR A 112 0.24 6.52 -15.27
CA TYR A 112 -0.07 5.22 -14.67
C TYR A 112 -0.23 5.34 -13.16
N VAL A 113 -0.78 4.31 -12.56
CA VAL A 113 -0.79 4.09 -11.12
C VAL A 113 -0.51 2.62 -10.83
N ARG A 114 0.01 2.31 -9.65
CA ARG A 114 0.14 0.95 -9.13
C ARG A 114 -0.58 0.84 -7.80
N ALA A 115 -1.17 -0.30 -7.53
CA ALA A 115 -1.60 -0.63 -6.18
C ALA A 115 -0.45 -1.31 -5.43
N PHE A 116 -0.03 -0.69 -4.35
CA PHE A 116 0.87 -1.27 -3.35
C PHE A 116 0.05 -1.63 -2.13
N ILE A 117 -0.04 -2.91 -1.83
CA ILE A 117 -0.97 -3.47 -0.87
C ILE A 117 -0.18 -4.10 0.26
N THR A 118 -0.53 -3.80 1.50
CA THR A 118 0.20 -4.30 2.67
C THR A 118 -0.73 -4.95 3.68
N ASN A 119 -0.23 -5.97 4.34
CA ASN A 119 -0.79 -6.50 5.57
C ASN A 119 0.34 -6.83 6.57
N ARG A 120 0.03 -7.45 7.70
CA ARG A 120 1.04 -7.80 8.72
C ARG A 120 2.07 -8.84 8.26
N PHE A 121 1.80 -9.56 7.18
CA PHE A 121 2.61 -10.68 6.71
C PHE A 121 3.47 -10.33 5.50
N GLY A 122 3.12 -9.29 4.76
CA GLY A 122 3.88 -8.92 3.58
C GLY A 122 3.22 -7.86 2.71
N GLU A 123 3.71 -7.80 1.50
CA GLU A 123 3.40 -6.75 0.53
C GLU A 123 3.03 -7.37 -0.82
N THR A 124 2.14 -6.72 -1.53
CA THR A 124 1.72 -7.08 -2.90
C THR A 124 1.71 -5.84 -3.76
N CYS A 125 2.22 -5.94 -4.98
CA CYS A 125 2.25 -4.81 -5.90
C CYS A 125 1.75 -5.24 -7.29
N THR A 126 0.85 -4.44 -7.87
CA THR A 126 0.37 -4.65 -9.24
C THR A 126 1.40 -4.22 -10.27
N GLN A 127 1.22 -4.66 -11.52
CA GLN A 127 1.82 -4.00 -12.66
C GLN A 127 1.26 -2.56 -12.78
N PRO A 128 1.94 -1.67 -13.53
CA PRO A 128 1.39 -0.36 -13.82
C PRO A 128 0.04 -0.48 -14.51
N ILE A 129 -0.95 0.22 -14.00
CA ILE A 129 -2.25 0.40 -14.64
C ILE A 129 -2.17 1.75 -15.35
N THR A 130 -2.17 1.72 -16.68
CA THR A 130 -2.05 2.92 -17.52
C THR A 130 -3.41 3.45 -17.90
N PHE A 131 -3.52 4.76 -18.00
CA PHE A 131 -4.71 5.44 -18.49
C PHE A 131 -4.44 5.90 -19.92
N VAL A 132 -5.28 5.44 -20.84
CA VAL A 132 -5.27 5.92 -22.22
C VAL A 132 -6.35 7.00 -22.28
N ASP A 133 -5.94 8.25 -22.33
CA ASP A 133 -6.86 9.36 -22.47
C ASP A 133 -7.03 9.66 -23.98
N GLU A 134 -8.20 9.36 -24.52
CA GLU A 134 -8.55 9.74 -25.89
C GLU A 134 -8.94 11.22 -26.00
N THR A 135 -9.08 11.92 -24.85
CA THR A 135 -9.50 13.33 -24.82
C THR A 135 -8.89 14.11 -23.65
N ALA A 136 -7.56 14.27 -23.64
CA ALA A 136 -6.91 15.10 -22.63
C ALA A 136 -7.27 16.59 -22.79
N GLN A 137 -8.31 17.05 -22.13
CA GLN A 137 -8.56 18.48 -21.85
C GLN A 137 -8.72 18.67 -20.35
N GLY A 138 -7.79 19.41 -19.81
CA GLY A 138 -7.61 19.96 -18.47
C GLY A 138 -8.68 19.71 -17.42
N MET A 139 -8.25 19.14 -16.28
CA MET A 139 -9.13 18.97 -15.13
C MET A 139 -8.39 19.31 -13.83
N ASP A 140 -9.13 19.91 -12.92
CA ASP A 140 -8.70 20.35 -11.61
C ASP A 140 -8.26 19.18 -10.71
N GLU A 141 -7.28 19.43 -9.87
CA GLU A 141 -6.76 18.47 -8.87
C GLU A 141 -7.89 17.98 -7.95
N ILE A 142 -7.99 16.66 -7.77
CA ILE A 142 -8.84 16.11 -6.70
C ILE A 142 -8.16 16.45 -5.37
N PRO A 143 -8.84 17.13 -4.47
CA PRO A 143 -8.25 17.47 -3.18
C PRO A 143 -7.92 16.21 -2.39
N ILE A 144 -6.63 15.92 -2.22
CA ILE A 144 -6.10 14.91 -1.27
C ILE A 144 -6.39 15.34 0.19
N GLU A 145 -7.18 16.37 0.37
CA GLU A 145 -7.43 17.05 1.64
C GLU A 145 -8.15 16.21 2.70
N GLN A 146 -8.69 15.05 2.35
CA GLN A 146 -9.45 14.23 3.32
C GLN A 146 -8.66 13.08 3.97
N MET A 147 -7.40 12.81 3.58
CA MET A 147 -6.60 11.73 4.14
C MET A 147 -5.37 12.26 4.87
N ALA A 148 -5.60 12.92 6.00
CA ALA A 148 -4.52 13.53 6.74
C ALA A 148 -3.72 12.53 7.60
N LEU A 149 -4.37 11.53 8.21
CA LEU A 149 -3.77 10.52 9.09
C LEU A 149 -4.50 9.18 8.96
N MET A 150 -3.78 8.10 8.71
CA MET A 150 -4.32 6.74 8.69
C MET A 150 -3.44 5.78 9.50
N ALA A 151 -4.06 4.74 10.06
CA ALA A 151 -3.39 3.74 10.88
C ALA A 151 -3.80 2.33 10.44
N TYR A 152 -2.80 1.46 10.15
CA TYR A 152 -3.01 0.10 9.67
C TYR A 152 -1.89 -0.85 10.16
N PRO A 153 -2.15 -2.16 10.41
CA PRO A 153 -3.46 -2.80 10.37
C PRO A 153 -4.40 -2.24 11.44
N ASN A 154 -5.71 -2.31 11.19
CA ASN A 154 -6.72 -1.94 12.16
C ASN A 154 -7.94 -2.87 12.00
N PRO A 155 -8.16 -3.83 12.90
CA PRO A 155 -7.47 -4.07 14.18
C PRO A 155 -5.97 -4.40 14.06
N ALA A 156 -5.22 -4.10 15.12
CA ALA A 156 -3.76 -4.30 15.21
C ALA A 156 -3.37 -5.16 16.41
N ILE A 157 -2.33 -6.00 16.25
CA ILE A 157 -1.81 -6.87 17.32
C ILE A 157 -0.54 -6.28 17.94
N ASP A 158 0.58 -6.28 17.23
CA ASP A 158 1.89 -5.90 17.77
C ASP A 158 2.32 -4.49 17.40
N TYR A 159 1.90 -4.03 16.22
CA TYR A 159 2.27 -2.73 15.69
C TYR A 159 1.16 -2.16 14.79
N VAL A 160 1.26 -0.88 14.57
CA VAL A 160 0.46 -0.16 13.58
C VAL A 160 1.40 0.71 12.73
N SER A 161 1.21 0.71 11.44
CA SER A 161 1.85 1.66 10.52
C SER A 161 0.94 2.87 10.39
N ILE A 162 1.50 4.04 10.63
CA ILE A 162 0.78 5.30 10.57
C ILE A 162 1.23 6.03 9.32
N PHE A 163 0.30 6.27 8.41
CA PHE A 163 0.49 7.17 7.29
C PHE A 163 0.15 8.60 7.72
N ILE A 164 1.02 9.53 7.41
CA ILE A 164 0.88 10.95 7.74
C ILE A 164 1.13 11.74 6.46
N LYS A 165 0.10 12.40 5.96
CA LYS A 165 0.25 13.35 4.86
C LYS A 165 1.12 14.52 5.34
N ASP A 166 2.05 14.96 4.52
CA ASP A 166 2.98 16.06 4.82
C ASP A 166 3.83 15.82 6.09
N ALA A 167 4.18 14.55 6.34
CA ALA A 167 4.93 14.10 7.50
C ALA A 167 6.25 14.88 7.69
N GLN A 168 6.41 15.49 8.85
CA GLN A 168 7.67 16.11 9.24
C GLN A 168 8.42 15.18 10.22
N VAL A 169 9.63 14.78 9.84
CA VAL A 169 10.47 13.91 10.69
C VAL A 169 10.73 14.60 12.02
N GLY A 170 10.56 13.84 13.12
CA GLY A 170 10.70 14.36 14.48
C GLY A 170 9.40 14.85 15.14
N GLN A 171 8.34 15.07 14.38
CA GLN A 171 7.02 15.44 14.88
C GLN A 171 6.45 14.35 15.81
N PRO A 172 5.78 14.68 16.92
CA PRO A 172 5.32 13.67 17.87
C PRO A 172 4.03 12.96 17.38
N ILE A 173 4.07 11.64 17.35
CA ILE A 173 2.90 10.76 17.31
C ILE A 173 2.52 10.46 18.76
N ARG A 174 1.28 10.69 19.15
CA ARG A 174 0.75 10.37 20.47
C ARG A 174 -0.41 9.41 20.37
N ILE A 175 -0.45 8.40 21.24
CA ILE A 175 -1.56 7.47 21.33
C ILE A 175 -2.24 7.67 22.68
N TYR A 176 -3.55 7.86 22.64
CA TYR A 176 -4.39 8.07 23.80
C TYR A 176 -5.36 6.92 23.99
N ASP A 177 -5.58 6.52 25.23
CA ASP A 177 -6.67 5.60 25.59
C ASP A 177 -8.04 6.32 25.58
N MET A 178 -9.10 5.55 25.82
CA MET A 178 -10.47 6.08 25.84
C MET A 178 -10.76 7.05 27.00
N HIS A 179 -9.83 7.12 27.99
CA HIS A 179 -9.91 8.09 29.10
C HIS A 179 -9.12 9.38 28.81
N GLY A 180 -8.55 9.48 27.60
CA GLY A 180 -7.74 10.64 27.21
C GLY A 180 -6.30 10.65 27.77
N ARG A 181 -5.83 9.54 28.38
CA ARG A 181 -4.45 9.44 28.87
C ARG A 181 -3.54 9.09 27.71
N CYS A 182 -2.43 9.82 27.57
CA CYS A 182 -1.39 9.47 26.61
C CYS A 182 -0.65 8.20 27.08
N VAL A 183 -0.76 7.13 26.34
CA VAL A 183 -0.20 5.81 26.66
C VAL A 183 1.05 5.46 25.84
N HIS A 184 1.30 6.19 24.77
CA HIS A 184 2.49 6.04 23.93
C HIS A 184 2.84 7.33 23.22
N THR A 185 4.16 7.59 23.07
CA THR A 185 4.68 8.71 22.26
C THR A 185 5.89 8.23 21.48
N GLN A 186 5.92 8.56 20.19
CA GLN A 186 7.03 8.28 19.29
C GLN A 186 7.16 9.42 18.28
N SER A 187 8.36 9.64 17.75
CA SER A 187 8.57 10.62 16.67
C SER A 187 8.24 10.03 15.30
N VAL A 188 7.70 10.86 14.43
CA VAL A 188 7.53 10.57 13.01
C VAL A 188 8.91 10.29 12.39
N ALA A 189 9.04 9.13 11.76
CA ALA A 189 10.26 8.73 11.05
C ALA A 189 10.17 9.01 9.53
N GLY A 190 8.98 9.23 9.03
CA GLY A 190 8.69 9.49 7.62
C GLY A 190 7.18 9.40 7.34
N PRO A 191 6.76 9.48 6.07
CA PRO A 191 5.34 9.41 5.68
C PRO A 191 4.65 8.14 6.17
N TYR A 192 5.40 7.07 6.34
CA TYR A 192 4.98 5.81 6.94
C TYR A 192 5.82 5.57 8.18
N THR A 193 5.22 5.68 9.33
CA THR A 193 5.92 5.44 10.60
C THR A 193 5.31 4.23 11.30
N LYS A 194 6.13 3.20 11.52
CA LYS A 194 5.74 2.00 12.28
C LYS A 194 5.80 2.31 13.77
N VAL A 195 4.70 2.06 14.47
CA VAL A 195 4.58 2.23 15.92
C VAL A 195 4.29 0.88 16.56
N THR A 196 5.12 0.45 17.50
CA THR A 196 4.93 -0.79 18.27
C THR A 196 3.93 -0.55 19.39
N ILE A 197 2.88 -1.40 19.42
CA ILE A 197 1.78 -1.31 20.39
C ILE A 197 1.55 -2.59 21.19
N ASN A 198 2.51 -3.52 21.15
CA ASN A 198 2.42 -4.81 21.89
C ASN A 198 2.29 -4.64 23.41
N HIS A 199 2.76 -3.54 23.95
CA HIS A 199 2.67 -3.19 25.37
C HIS A 199 1.31 -2.60 25.78
N LEU A 200 0.43 -2.28 24.81
CA LEU A 200 -0.91 -1.78 25.08
C LEU A 200 -1.89 -2.94 25.30
N SER A 201 -2.81 -2.75 26.22
CA SER A 201 -3.92 -3.69 26.42
C SER A 201 -4.89 -3.70 25.24
N GLN A 202 -5.64 -4.78 25.10
CA GLN A 202 -6.73 -4.83 24.11
C GLN A 202 -7.71 -3.68 24.36
N GLY A 203 -8.13 -3.05 23.27
CA GLY A 203 -9.07 -1.93 23.37
C GLY A 203 -8.94 -0.93 22.21
N MET A 204 -9.68 0.15 22.37
CA MET A 204 -9.73 1.24 21.41
C MET A 204 -8.78 2.38 21.84
N TYR A 205 -8.05 2.93 20.87
CA TYR A 205 -7.12 4.03 21.07
C TYR A 205 -7.27 5.09 20.00
N MET A 206 -6.82 6.29 20.30
CA MET A 206 -6.75 7.43 19.38
C MET A 206 -5.30 7.80 19.11
N VAL A 207 -4.88 7.69 17.87
CA VAL A 207 -3.59 8.21 17.38
C VAL A 207 -3.77 9.67 17.02
N VAL A 208 -2.86 10.51 17.46
CA VAL A 208 -2.88 11.95 17.21
C VAL A 208 -1.50 12.41 16.72
N VAL A 209 -1.49 13.12 15.60
CA VAL A 209 -0.32 13.84 15.07
C VAL A 209 -0.78 15.23 14.69
N ASP A 210 -0.28 16.25 15.39
CA ASP A 210 -0.81 17.61 15.35
C ASP A 210 -2.34 17.68 15.54
N ASN A 211 -3.04 18.16 14.53
CA ASN A 211 -4.51 18.26 14.52
C ASN A 211 -5.19 17.05 13.90
N GLN A 212 -4.43 16.08 13.40
CA GLN A 212 -4.94 14.89 12.72
C GLN A 212 -5.16 13.76 13.72
N LYS A 213 -6.20 12.98 13.51
CA LYS A 213 -6.59 11.89 14.42
C LYS A 213 -7.00 10.65 13.64
N ALA A 214 -6.56 9.48 14.11
CA ALA A 214 -6.99 8.18 13.61
C ALA A 214 -7.34 7.26 14.78
N LYS A 215 -8.41 6.48 14.64
CA LYS A 215 -8.81 5.45 15.60
C LYS A 215 -8.06 4.17 15.28
N ILE A 216 -7.57 3.48 16.32
CA ILE A 216 -7.03 2.12 16.22
C ILE A 216 -7.73 1.20 17.23
N ILE A 217 -7.84 -0.08 16.86
CA ILE A 217 -8.34 -1.16 17.70
C ILE A 217 -7.16 -2.11 17.94
N LYS A 218 -6.79 -2.32 19.20
CA LYS A 218 -5.77 -3.27 19.64
C LYS A 218 -6.44 -4.58 20.03
N GLU A 219 -6.03 -5.68 19.39
CA GLU A 219 -6.38 -7.07 19.72
C GLU A 219 -5.31 -7.74 20.57
#